data_9bcecdc67a5a1a0ddf5a0467f2a1a0c6
#
_entry.id   9bcecdc67a5a1a0ddf5a0467f2a1a0c6
#
_cell.length_a   1.000
_cell.length_b   1.000
_cell.length_c   1.000
_cell.angle_alpha   90.00
_cell.angle_beta   90.00
_cell.angle_gamma   90.00
#
_symmetry.space_group_name_H-M   'P 1'
#
loop_
_entity.id
_entity.type
_entity.pdbx_description
1 polymer ?
#
loop_
_entity_poly.entity_id
_entity_poly.type
_entity_poly.pdbx_seq_one_letter_code
_entity_poly.pdbx_strand_id
1 'polypeptide(L)'
;MKQNSAKLFPKHFLFNLILFGFVGQVAWNVENMYFNTFLYNVVYSGASTEAVNTSINVFDALSKMVAYSAITAVLTTFLMGTLSDRMGSRRRFICVGYLFWGLTLALFGVTSRENIASVLHLQRESEILTATVWTVIIMDCVMTFVGSTANDAGLNAWITDSTDTRNRASAESILAILPFAATGAVLGLGGLLVTGDDKAGRYALFFFTLGAVVALCGLIGLFTLRDAPKTKKSEGNYFSNLIYSLRPSIIRDNYKLYFTLLAVAIYSIAAQVFFPYLIIYLQHSPDRFFDLEHLALTPGLLIAAVLVILAAVAGILCSGRLIDRYGKDRFVLPVLVCLVAGLLILGRAHTLPLLVIGAVPTLFGYALMGIMLNAAIRDFTPEHRAGLFQGVRMVFVVMLPMVIGPVIGKRAILSTGATFINEYGVEQTVPAANMFLYAGLVAAFALVPLVAILMKGGFRPDPPQKETP
;
A
#
# COMPACT_ATOMS: atom_id res chain seq x y z
N MET A 1 17.39 16.18 40.31
CA MET A 1 18.19 16.04 39.08
C MET A 1 17.29 16.40 37.90
N LYS A 2 17.51 17.54 37.25
CA LYS A 2 16.80 17.94 36.02
C LYS A 2 17.27 16.99 34.91
N GLN A 3 16.41 16.07 34.46
CA GLN A 3 16.61 15.32 33.22
C GLN A 3 16.69 16.36 32.10
N ASN A 4 17.91 16.55 31.57
CA ASN A 4 18.12 17.23 30.31
C ASN A 4 17.27 16.47 29.29
N SER A 5 16.22 17.12 28.77
CA SER A 5 15.48 16.69 27.60
C SER A 5 16.43 16.78 26.38
N ALA A 6 17.35 15.82 26.27
CA ALA A 6 18.17 15.67 25.09
C ALA A 6 17.21 15.52 23.90
N LYS A 7 17.33 16.42 22.90
CA LYS A 7 16.53 16.35 21.68
C LYS A 7 16.63 14.94 21.10
N LEU A 8 15.48 14.26 21.01
CA LEU A 8 15.36 12.87 20.60
C LEU A 8 16.06 12.62 19.25
N PHE A 9 16.06 13.64 18.37
CA PHE A 9 16.70 13.60 17.05
C PHE A 9 17.38 14.94 16.70
N PRO A 10 18.47 14.90 15.93
CA PRO A 10 18.99 16.10 15.26
C PRO A 10 17.94 16.67 14.30
N LYS A 11 17.83 18.00 14.21
CA LYS A 11 16.82 18.66 13.35
C LYS A 11 16.87 18.20 11.87
N HIS A 12 18.09 18.01 11.33
CA HIS A 12 18.27 17.58 9.96
C HIS A 12 17.80 16.14 9.72
N PHE A 13 17.95 15.24 10.71
CA PHE A 13 17.43 13.87 10.64
C PHE A 13 15.90 13.87 10.61
N LEU A 14 15.28 14.58 11.56
CA LEU A 14 13.82 14.65 11.64
C LEU A 14 13.20 15.27 10.38
N PHE A 15 13.81 16.32 9.84
CA PHE A 15 13.37 16.94 8.59
C PHE A 15 13.39 15.93 7.42
N ASN A 16 14.50 15.23 7.23
CA ASN A 16 14.63 14.26 6.13
C ASN A 16 13.73 13.02 6.35
N LEU A 17 13.56 12.56 7.59
CA LEU A 17 12.66 11.46 7.94
C LEU A 17 11.21 11.79 7.52
N ILE A 18 10.74 12.98 7.87
CA ILE A 18 9.38 13.43 7.52
C ILE A 18 9.27 13.69 6.02
N LEU A 19 10.22 14.41 5.42
CA LEU A 19 10.18 14.78 4.00
C LEU A 19 10.15 13.53 3.10
N PHE A 20 11.16 12.68 3.22
CA PHE A 20 11.27 11.46 2.38
C PHE A 20 10.20 10.43 2.74
N GLY A 21 9.89 10.27 4.03
CA GLY A 21 8.83 9.38 4.46
C GLY A 21 7.46 9.82 3.93
N PHE A 22 7.11 11.10 4.02
CA PHE A 22 5.83 11.62 3.52
C PHE A 22 5.74 11.56 1.99
N VAL A 23 6.74 12.09 1.27
CA VAL A 23 6.73 12.13 -0.20
C VAL A 23 6.79 10.72 -0.79
N GLY A 24 7.53 9.79 -0.16
CA GLY A 24 7.51 8.38 -0.55
C GLY A 24 6.13 7.75 -0.40
N GLN A 25 5.42 8.04 0.71
CA GLN A 25 4.04 7.56 0.89
C GLN A 25 3.06 8.22 -0.09
N VAL A 26 3.28 9.48 -0.47
CA VAL A 26 2.51 10.14 -1.54
C VAL A 26 2.68 9.37 -2.86
N ALA A 27 3.90 9.07 -3.28
CA ALA A 27 4.17 8.33 -4.52
C ALA A 27 3.53 6.93 -4.51
N TRP A 28 3.65 6.18 -3.41
CA TRP A 28 2.99 4.87 -3.25
C TRP A 28 1.46 4.95 -3.27
N ASN A 29 0.86 6.01 -2.71
CA ASN A 29 -0.60 6.19 -2.79
C ASN A 29 -1.05 6.52 -4.22
N VAL A 30 -0.26 7.27 -5.00
CA VAL A 30 -0.57 7.52 -6.42
C VAL A 30 -0.59 6.21 -7.19
N GLU A 31 0.42 5.36 -7.02
CA GLU A 31 0.47 4.03 -7.64
C GLU A 31 -0.76 3.19 -7.26
N ASN A 32 -0.99 3.02 -5.97
CA ASN A 32 -2.03 2.12 -5.47
C ASN A 32 -3.47 2.58 -5.77
N MET A 33 -3.68 3.87 -6.03
CA MET A 33 -5.02 4.44 -6.19
C MET A 33 -5.23 5.04 -7.59
N TYR A 34 -4.33 5.93 -8.05
CA TYR A 34 -4.57 6.73 -9.25
C TYR A 34 -4.10 6.07 -10.54
N PHE A 35 -3.15 5.15 -10.53
CA PHE A 35 -2.83 4.36 -11.72
C PHE A 35 -3.99 3.45 -12.10
N ASN A 36 -4.69 2.90 -11.10
CA ASN A 36 -5.87 2.09 -11.32
C ASN A 36 -7.00 2.90 -11.96
N THR A 37 -7.27 4.10 -11.43
CA THR A 37 -8.30 4.99 -11.98
C THR A 37 -7.90 5.58 -13.33
N PHE A 38 -6.63 5.87 -13.57
CA PHE A 38 -6.10 6.31 -14.86
C PHE A 38 -6.33 5.24 -15.93
N LEU A 39 -5.96 4.01 -15.63
CA LEU A 39 -6.19 2.90 -16.56
C LEU A 39 -7.68 2.77 -16.89
N TYR A 40 -8.54 2.85 -15.89
CA TYR A 40 -10.00 2.72 -16.05
C TYR A 40 -10.62 3.93 -16.76
N ASN A 41 -10.34 5.16 -16.28
CA ASN A 41 -11.04 6.38 -16.72
C ASN A 41 -10.43 7.04 -17.96
N VAL A 42 -9.17 6.75 -18.31
CA VAL A 42 -8.49 7.39 -19.46
C VAL A 42 -8.19 6.36 -20.54
N VAL A 43 -7.54 5.24 -20.19
CA VAL A 43 -7.08 4.29 -21.20
C VAL A 43 -8.26 3.50 -21.80
N TYR A 44 -9.21 3.07 -20.97
CA TYR A 44 -10.36 2.26 -21.43
C TYR A 44 -11.60 3.08 -21.81
N SER A 45 -11.86 4.23 -21.18
CA SER A 45 -13.16 4.89 -21.31
C SER A 45 -13.49 5.42 -22.70
N GLY A 46 -12.52 5.78 -23.51
CA GLY A 46 -12.76 6.25 -24.88
C GLY A 46 -12.52 5.16 -25.96
N ALA A 47 -12.43 3.88 -25.57
CA ALA A 47 -12.26 2.78 -26.51
C ALA A 47 -13.61 2.23 -27.00
N SER A 48 -13.69 1.83 -28.28
CA SER A 48 -14.91 1.21 -28.80
C SER A 48 -15.21 -0.13 -28.11
N THR A 49 -16.49 -0.51 -28.07
CA THR A 49 -16.92 -1.78 -27.47
C THR A 49 -16.21 -2.98 -28.12
N GLU A 50 -15.95 -2.93 -29.44
CA GLU A 50 -15.22 -3.96 -30.15
C GLU A 50 -13.76 -4.06 -29.69
N ALA A 51 -13.07 -2.91 -29.51
CA ALA A 51 -11.71 -2.87 -29.02
C ALA A 51 -11.61 -3.39 -27.58
N VAL A 52 -12.56 -3.04 -26.71
CA VAL A 52 -12.62 -3.52 -25.32
C VAL A 52 -12.85 -5.04 -25.28
N ASN A 53 -13.76 -5.58 -26.09
CA ASN A 53 -14.08 -7.01 -26.13
C ASN A 53 -12.95 -7.86 -26.72
N THR A 54 -12.13 -7.29 -27.61
CA THR A 54 -10.99 -8.00 -28.24
C THR A 54 -9.67 -7.80 -27.53
N SER A 55 -9.60 -6.87 -26.58
CA SER A 55 -8.42 -6.58 -25.75
C SER A 55 -8.47 -7.30 -24.39
N ILE A 56 -7.50 -7.01 -23.53
CA ILE A 56 -7.49 -7.49 -22.15
C ILE A 56 -8.62 -6.78 -21.37
N ASN A 57 -9.42 -7.54 -20.61
CA ASN A 57 -10.43 -6.94 -19.72
C ASN A 57 -9.77 -5.98 -18.72
N VAL A 58 -10.41 -4.84 -18.44
CA VAL A 58 -9.87 -3.79 -17.57
C VAL A 58 -9.49 -4.30 -16.18
N PHE A 59 -10.31 -5.17 -15.57
CA PHE A 59 -10.02 -5.72 -14.24
C PHE A 59 -8.93 -6.79 -14.28
N ASP A 60 -8.71 -7.43 -15.42
CA ASP A 60 -7.53 -8.28 -15.67
C ASP A 60 -6.26 -7.44 -15.74
N ALA A 61 -6.31 -6.33 -16.46
CA ALA A 61 -5.21 -5.38 -16.58
C ALA A 61 -4.83 -4.81 -15.19
N LEU A 62 -5.81 -4.35 -14.42
CA LEU A 62 -5.62 -3.84 -13.06
C LEU A 62 -5.00 -4.90 -12.14
N SER A 63 -5.53 -6.13 -12.16
CA SER A 63 -5.00 -7.23 -11.34
C SER A 63 -3.55 -7.58 -11.71
N LYS A 64 -3.22 -7.58 -13.02
CA LYS A 64 -1.85 -7.83 -13.50
C LYS A 64 -0.92 -6.69 -13.13
N MET A 65 -1.34 -5.43 -13.26
CA MET A 65 -0.57 -4.26 -12.89
C MET A 65 -0.15 -4.33 -11.42
N VAL A 66 -1.10 -4.49 -10.52
CA VAL A 66 -0.83 -4.60 -9.07
C VAL A 66 0.04 -5.81 -8.74
N ALA A 67 -0.18 -6.97 -9.38
CA ALA A 67 0.61 -8.18 -9.13
C ALA A 67 2.06 -8.04 -9.61
N TYR A 68 2.27 -7.52 -10.81
CA TYR A 68 3.63 -7.36 -11.37
C TYR A 68 4.41 -6.28 -10.64
N SER A 69 3.77 -5.17 -10.26
CA SER A 69 4.34 -4.15 -9.40
C SER A 69 4.82 -4.75 -8.07
N ALA A 70 3.97 -5.53 -7.38
CA ALA A 70 4.33 -6.17 -6.11
C ALA A 70 5.51 -7.14 -6.24
N ILE A 71 5.53 -7.96 -7.30
CA ILE A 71 6.66 -8.87 -7.57
C ILE A 71 7.93 -8.04 -7.81
N THR A 72 7.83 -6.98 -8.61
CA THR A 72 8.95 -6.06 -8.88
C THR A 72 9.46 -5.42 -7.60
N ALA A 73 8.56 -4.91 -6.74
CA ALA A 73 8.92 -4.29 -5.45
C ALA A 73 9.75 -5.25 -4.58
N VAL A 74 9.28 -6.48 -4.43
CA VAL A 74 9.95 -7.48 -3.58
C VAL A 74 11.31 -7.87 -4.16
N LEU A 75 11.39 -8.19 -5.45
CA LEU A 75 12.66 -8.54 -6.11
C LEU A 75 13.65 -7.37 -6.05
N THR A 76 13.20 -6.16 -6.31
CA THR A 76 14.03 -4.94 -6.25
C THR A 76 14.57 -4.70 -4.85
N THR A 77 13.73 -4.80 -3.82
CA THR A 77 14.14 -4.59 -2.44
C THR A 77 15.26 -5.56 -2.04
N PHE A 78 15.18 -6.83 -2.49
CA PHE A 78 16.24 -7.81 -2.24
C PHE A 78 17.54 -7.46 -2.97
N LEU A 79 17.46 -7.19 -4.27
CA LEU A 79 18.64 -6.92 -5.10
C LEU A 79 19.31 -5.59 -4.68
N MET A 80 18.52 -4.53 -4.57
CA MET A 80 19.03 -3.19 -4.31
C MET A 80 19.40 -2.97 -2.84
N GLY A 81 18.77 -3.67 -1.90
CA GLY A 81 19.19 -3.70 -0.51
C GLY A 81 20.64 -4.21 -0.37
N THR A 82 20.93 -5.35 -1.01
CA THR A 82 22.31 -5.91 -1.03
C THR A 82 23.29 -4.97 -1.73
N LEU A 83 22.90 -4.38 -2.86
CA LEU A 83 23.77 -3.46 -3.60
C LEU A 83 24.06 -2.17 -2.80
N SER A 84 23.04 -1.61 -2.15
CA SER A 84 23.13 -0.43 -1.31
C SER A 84 24.08 -0.65 -0.12
N ASP A 85 24.05 -1.86 0.49
CA ASP A 85 24.98 -2.25 1.56
C ASP A 85 26.44 -2.29 1.08
N ARG A 86 26.68 -2.81 -0.13
CA ARG A 86 28.03 -2.89 -0.73
C ARG A 86 28.59 -1.53 -1.11
N MET A 87 27.77 -0.64 -1.69
CA MET A 87 28.21 0.70 -2.13
C MET A 87 28.46 1.66 -0.98
N GLY A 88 27.85 1.42 0.18
CA GLY A 88 28.12 2.14 1.41
C GLY A 88 27.72 3.63 1.42
N SER A 89 26.85 4.07 0.50
CA SER A 89 26.26 5.41 0.51
C SER A 89 24.75 5.32 0.27
N ARG A 90 23.97 5.47 1.33
CA ARG A 90 22.50 5.48 1.28
C ARG A 90 21.97 6.74 0.58
N ARG A 91 22.65 7.87 0.84
CA ARG A 91 22.29 9.18 0.26
C ARG A 91 22.15 9.13 -1.25
N ARG A 92 23.09 8.49 -1.96
CA ARG A 92 23.05 8.42 -3.43
C ARG A 92 21.82 7.62 -3.91
N PHE A 93 21.55 6.48 -3.30
CA PHE A 93 20.37 5.67 -3.65
C PHE A 93 19.08 6.43 -3.42
N ILE A 94 18.93 7.12 -2.29
CA ILE A 94 17.73 7.87 -1.97
C ILE A 94 17.58 9.07 -2.91
N CYS A 95 18.56 9.97 -2.98
CA CYS A 95 18.41 11.23 -3.71
C CYS A 95 18.27 11.01 -5.22
N VAL A 96 19.12 10.19 -5.82
CA VAL A 96 19.04 9.87 -7.25
C VAL A 96 17.79 9.05 -7.55
N GLY A 97 17.46 8.12 -6.67
CA GLY A 97 16.25 7.32 -6.81
C GLY A 97 14.98 8.16 -6.79
N TYR A 98 14.82 9.12 -5.86
CA TYR A 98 13.64 10.01 -5.84
C TYR A 98 13.58 10.93 -7.06
N LEU A 99 14.72 11.37 -7.61
CA LEU A 99 14.75 12.10 -8.89
C LEU A 99 14.16 11.27 -10.04
N PHE A 100 14.66 10.04 -10.21
CA PHE A 100 14.16 9.15 -11.25
C PHE A 100 12.73 8.66 -10.95
N TRP A 101 12.37 8.46 -9.70
CA TRP A 101 11.00 8.09 -9.32
C TRP A 101 10.00 9.18 -9.70
N GLY A 102 10.32 10.45 -9.42
CA GLY A 102 9.51 11.57 -9.87
C GLY A 102 9.41 11.66 -11.39
N LEU A 103 10.51 11.40 -12.12
CA LEU A 103 10.50 11.37 -13.58
C LEU A 103 9.61 10.23 -14.12
N THR A 104 9.74 9.01 -13.59
CA THR A 104 8.91 7.88 -14.02
C THR A 104 7.43 8.12 -13.72
N LEU A 105 7.11 8.75 -12.57
CA LEU A 105 5.75 9.15 -12.24
C LEU A 105 5.21 10.20 -13.25
N ALA A 106 6.01 11.19 -13.61
CA ALA A 106 5.64 12.22 -14.59
C ALA A 106 5.39 11.62 -15.99
N LEU A 107 6.12 10.56 -16.38
CA LEU A 107 5.95 9.90 -17.67
C LEU A 107 4.54 9.31 -17.86
N PHE A 108 3.80 8.99 -16.80
CA PHE A 108 2.38 8.62 -16.94
C PHE A 108 1.54 9.76 -17.52
N GLY A 109 1.92 11.02 -17.31
CA GLY A 109 1.22 12.17 -17.85
C GLY A 109 1.30 12.30 -19.38
N VAL A 110 2.28 11.67 -20.03
CA VAL A 110 2.40 11.64 -21.51
C VAL A 110 1.90 10.32 -22.11
N THR A 111 1.43 9.38 -21.28
CA THR A 111 0.95 8.09 -21.75
C THR A 111 -0.51 8.20 -22.18
N SER A 112 -0.74 8.23 -23.49
CA SER A 112 -2.08 8.22 -24.09
C SER A 112 -2.14 7.19 -25.22
N ARG A 113 -3.36 6.78 -25.61
CA ARG A 113 -3.56 5.89 -26.77
C ARG A 113 -3.01 6.51 -28.06
N GLU A 114 -3.18 7.82 -28.23
CA GLU A 114 -2.70 8.54 -29.42
C GLU A 114 -1.17 8.55 -29.48
N ASN A 115 -0.51 8.84 -28.37
CA ASN A 115 0.95 8.82 -28.30
C ASN A 115 1.52 7.42 -28.58
N ILE A 116 0.91 6.38 -27.99
CA ILE A 116 1.33 5.00 -28.21
C ILE A 116 1.07 4.57 -29.66
N ALA A 117 -0.08 4.91 -30.24
CA ALA A 117 -0.39 4.66 -31.64
C ALA A 117 0.63 5.31 -32.57
N SER A 118 1.00 6.56 -32.29
CA SER A 118 2.00 7.32 -33.07
C SER A 118 3.39 6.69 -32.99
N VAL A 119 3.85 6.35 -31.79
CA VAL A 119 5.20 5.79 -31.54
C VAL A 119 5.34 4.39 -32.12
N LEU A 120 4.31 3.55 -32.01
CA LEU A 120 4.32 2.16 -32.48
C LEU A 120 3.74 1.97 -33.90
N HIS A 121 3.31 3.07 -34.53
CA HIS A 121 2.68 3.07 -35.85
C HIS A 121 1.47 2.12 -35.97
N LEU A 122 0.66 2.01 -34.91
CA LEU A 122 -0.51 1.15 -34.85
C LEU A 122 -1.74 1.87 -35.43
N GLN A 123 -2.60 1.12 -36.13
CA GLN A 123 -3.82 1.67 -36.74
C GLN A 123 -5.10 1.03 -36.16
N ARG A 124 -5.02 -0.20 -35.71
CA ARG A 124 -6.18 -0.91 -35.14
C ARG A 124 -6.40 -0.49 -33.70
N GLU A 125 -7.60 -0.07 -33.36
CA GLU A 125 -7.93 0.40 -32.02
C GLU A 125 -7.68 -0.66 -30.94
N SER A 126 -7.99 -1.94 -31.19
CA SER A 126 -7.72 -3.05 -30.27
C SER A 126 -6.23 -3.27 -29.99
N GLU A 127 -5.38 -3.11 -31.03
CA GLU A 127 -3.92 -3.19 -30.88
C GLU A 127 -3.38 -2.00 -30.10
N ILE A 128 -3.89 -0.78 -30.38
CA ILE A 128 -3.54 0.44 -29.67
C ILE A 128 -3.91 0.31 -28.18
N LEU A 129 -5.14 -0.13 -27.88
CA LEU A 129 -5.59 -0.32 -26.50
C LEU A 129 -4.71 -1.34 -25.77
N THR A 130 -4.47 -2.50 -26.39
CA THR A 130 -3.62 -3.56 -25.81
C THR A 130 -2.19 -3.06 -25.56
N ALA A 131 -1.59 -2.37 -26.52
CA ALA A 131 -0.24 -1.81 -26.41
C ALA A 131 -0.18 -0.74 -25.31
N THR A 132 -1.18 0.14 -25.21
CA THR A 132 -1.26 1.17 -24.17
C THR A 132 -1.36 0.54 -22.78
N VAL A 133 -2.22 -0.47 -22.61
CA VAL A 133 -2.38 -1.20 -21.34
C VAL A 133 -1.05 -1.83 -20.91
N TRP A 134 -0.37 -2.52 -21.81
CA TRP A 134 0.94 -3.12 -21.48
C TRP A 134 2.01 -2.06 -21.20
N THR A 135 1.98 -0.92 -21.91
CA THR A 135 2.89 0.19 -21.63
C THR A 135 2.67 0.71 -20.21
N VAL A 136 1.41 0.92 -19.78
CA VAL A 136 1.09 1.35 -18.41
C VAL A 136 1.59 0.33 -17.39
N ILE A 137 1.36 -0.97 -17.60
CA ILE A 137 1.82 -2.04 -16.70
C ILE A 137 3.36 -2.06 -16.59
N ILE A 138 4.06 -1.94 -17.72
CA ILE A 138 5.54 -1.95 -17.74
C ILE A 138 6.08 -0.68 -17.07
N MET A 139 5.48 0.48 -17.34
CA MET A 139 5.87 1.73 -16.70
C MET A 139 5.66 1.69 -15.19
N ASP A 140 4.58 1.08 -14.72
CA ASP A 140 4.32 0.84 -13.31
C ASP A 140 5.42 -0.03 -12.68
N CYS A 141 5.81 -1.12 -13.32
CA CYS A 141 6.95 -1.94 -12.87
C CYS A 141 8.27 -1.15 -12.84
N VAL A 142 8.54 -0.29 -13.84
CA VAL A 142 9.74 0.56 -13.87
C VAL A 142 9.69 1.59 -12.74
N MET A 143 8.55 2.23 -12.54
CA MET A 143 8.33 3.18 -11.45
C MET A 143 8.52 2.51 -10.08
N THR A 144 7.95 1.34 -9.88
CA THR A 144 8.09 0.52 -8.66
C THR A 144 9.53 0.08 -8.43
N PHE A 145 10.26 -0.32 -9.49
CA PHE A 145 11.68 -0.66 -9.39
C PHE A 145 12.49 0.53 -8.84
N VAL A 146 12.26 1.73 -9.36
CA VAL A 146 12.96 2.95 -8.91
C VAL A 146 12.52 3.33 -7.49
N GLY A 147 11.21 3.32 -7.21
CA GLY A 147 10.64 3.63 -5.90
C GLY A 147 11.12 2.67 -4.81
N SER A 148 11.08 1.37 -5.05
CA SER A 148 11.56 0.37 -4.09
C SER A 148 13.07 0.45 -3.88
N THR A 149 13.85 0.81 -4.92
CA THR A 149 15.29 1.08 -4.77
C THR A 149 15.53 2.25 -3.82
N ALA A 150 14.81 3.36 -4.00
CA ALA A 150 15.02 4.59 -3.26
C ALA A 150 14.43 4.53 -1.84
N ASN A 151 13.19 4.07 -1.73
CA ASN A 151 12.40 4.11 -0.50
C ASN A 151 12.55 2.82 0.31
N ASP A 152 12.23 1.65 -0.28
CA ASP A 152 12.20 0.39 0.48
C ASP A 152 13.62 -0.09 0.83
N ALA A 153 14.54 -0.05 -0.12
CA ALA A 153 15.93 -0.45 0.11
C ALA A 153 16.77 0.69 0.69
N GLY A 154 16.71 1.90 0.11
CA GLY A 154 17.56 3.03 0.47
C GLY A 154 17.15 3.70 1.77
N LEU A 155 15.91 4.24 1.83
CA LEU A 155 15.43 5.04 2.96
C LEU A 155 15.28 4.22 4.23
N ASN A 156 14.70 3.01 4.16
CA ASN A 156 14.56 2.14 5.32
C ASN A 156 15.91 1.74 5.91
N ALA A 157 16.92 1.47 5.05
CA ALA A 157 18.28 1.21 5.51
C ALA A 157 18.91 2.46 6.16
N TRP A 158 18.73 3.66 5.57
CA TRP A 158 19.22 4.91 6.14
C TRP A 158 18.59 5.20 7.51
N ILE A 159 17.28 4.97 7.68
CA ILE A 159 16.60 5.10 8.96
C ILE A 159 17.20 4.15 10.00
N THR A 160 17.40 2.88 9.61
CA THR A 160 17.99 1.87 10.48
C THR A 160 19.42 2.24 10.90
N ASP A 161 20.25 2.71 9.96
CA ASP A 161 21.62 3.11 10.20
C ASP A 161 21.75 4.40 11.04
N SER A 162 20.71 5.27 10.99
CA SER A 162 20.66 6.58 11.68
C SER A 162 19.95 6.55 13.04
N THR A 163 19.35 5.43 13.42
CA THR A 163 18.62 5.26 14.68
C THR A 163 19.24 4.18 15.55
N ASP A 164 19.16 4.40 16.87
CA ASP A 164 19.56 3.44 17.89
C ASP A 164 18.35 2.88 18.65
N THR A 165 18.57 1.96 19.57
CA THR A 165 17.51 1.34 20.38
C THR A 165 16.69 2.31 21.21
N ARG A 166 17.23 3.52 21.50
CA ARG A 166 16.57 4.55 22.35
C ARG A 166 15.58 5.41 21.58
N ASN A 167 15.86 5.67 20.30
CA ASN A 167 15.08 6.60 19.49
C ASN A 167 14.35 5.94 18.30
N ARG A 168 14.65 4.66 17.97
CA ARG A 168 14.03 3.93 16.86
C ARG A 168 12.51 3.87 16.97
N ALA A 169 11.96 3.60 18.18
CA ALA A 169 10.51 3.55 18.38
C ALA A 169 9.83 4.89 18.06
N SER A 170 10.49 6.01 18.38
CA SER A 170 9.97 7.35 18.06
C SER A 170 10.02 7.64 16.55
N ALA A 171 11.05 7.20 15.83
CA ALA A 171 11.11 7.30 14.37
C ALA A 171 9.99 6.49 13.71
N GLU A 172 9.80 5.26 14.15
CA GLU A 172 8.72 4.37 13.67
C GLU A 172 7.33 4.94 13.94
N SER A 173 7.14 5.61 15.08
CA SER A 173 5.86 6.27 15.40
C SER A 173 5.55 7.43 14.44
N ILE A 174 6.57 8.19 14.04
CA ILE A 174 6.41 9.24 13.02
C ILE A 174 6.06 8.60 11.67
N LEU A 175 6.80 7.58 11.25
CA LEU A 175 6.56 6.88 9.98
C LEU A 175 5.17 6.24 9.92
N ALA A 176 4.62 5.78 11.04
CA ALA A 176 3.29 5.18 11.09
C ALA A 176 2.15 6.17 10.80
N ILE A 177 2.36 7.47 10.99
CA ILE A 177 1.35 8.52 10.74
C ILE A 177 1.40 8.99 9.27
N LEU A 178 2.58 8.96 8.65
CA LEU A 178 2.80 9.52 7.32
C LEU A 178 1.91 8.91 6.21
N PRO A 179 1.63 7.59 6.17
CA PRO A 179 0.72 7.01 5.17
C PRO A 179 -0.68 7.63 5.20
N PHE A 180 -1.24 7.88 6.39
CA PHE A 180 -2.57 8.48 6.53
C PHE A 180 -2.59 9.93 6.03
N ALA A 181 -1.56 10.72 6.40
CA ALA A 181 -1.42 12.09 5.91
C ALA A 181 -1.22 12.13 4.39
N ALA A 182 -0.42 11.22 3.84
CA ALA A 182 -0.18 11.11 2.41
C ALA A 182 -1.44 10.69 1.64
N THR A 183 -2.22 9.74 2.16
CA THR A 183 -3.51 9.34 1.57
C THR A 183 -4.46 10.53 1.50
N GLY A 184 -4.58 11.30 2.59
CA GLY A 184 -5.41 12.51 2.62
C GLY A 184 -4.95 13.56 1.60
N ALA A 185 -3.63 13.78 1.50
CA ALA A 185 -3.06 14.72 0.53
C ALA A 185 -3.30 14.28 -0.91
N VAL A 186 -3.10 13.00 -1.23
CA VAL A 186 -3.29 12.45 -2.58
C VAL A 186 -4.78 12.46 -2.98
N LEU A 187 -5.69 12.09 -2.09
CA LEU A 187 -7.13 12.18 -2.34
C LEU A 187 -7.58 13.64 -2.52
N GLY A 188 -7.08 14.56 -1.71
CA GLY A 188 -7.38 15.98 -1.83
C GLY A 188 -6.87 16.58 -3.14
N LEU A 189 -5.62 16.31 -3.51
CA LEU A 189 -5.04 16.77 -4.78
C LEU A 189 -5.73 16.13 -5.98
N GLY A 190 -6.05 14.84 -5.91
CA GLY A 190 -6.77 14.15 -6.95
C GLY A 190 -8.18 14.70 -7.14
N GLY A 191 -8.90 14.96 -6.04
CA GLY A 191 -10.21 15.62 -6.10
C GLY A 191 -10.18 17.02 -6.73
N LEU A 192 -9.07 17.75 -6.57
CA LEU A 192 -8.90 19.09 -7.16
C LEU A 192 -8.42 19.06 -8.62
N LEU A 193 -7.52 18.15 -8.95
CA LEU A 193 -6.83 18.16 -10.25
C LEU A 193 -7.45 17.21 -11.28
N VAL A 194 -8.06 16.09 -10.85
CA VAL A 194 -8.55 15.03 -11.76
C VAL A 194 -10.01 15.23 -12.16
N THR A 195 -10.76 16.12 -11.50
CA THR A 195 -12.17 16.45 -11.82
C THR A 195 -12.30 17.37 -13.01
N GLY A 196 -13.28 17.13 -13.91
CA GLY A 196 -13.62 17.94 -15.08
C GLY A 196 -13.64 17.14 -16.38
N ASP A 197 -14.07 17.78 -17.48
CA ASP A 197 -14.38 17.14 -18.76
C ASP A 197 -13.16 16.58 -19.51
N ASP A 198 -11.98 17.25 -19.42
CA ASP A 198 -10.74 16.73 -20.00
C ASP A 198 -10.01 15.79 -19.03
N LYS A 199 -10.48 14.57 -18.92
CA LYS A 199 -9.87 13.58 -18.01
C LYS A 199 -8.41 13.31 -18.33
N ALA A 200 -8.04 13.17 -19.60
CA ALA A 200 -6.67 12.88 -20.00
C ALA A 200 -5.69 13.99 -19.60
N GLY A 201 -6.01 15.25 -19.94
CA GLY A 201 -5.20 16.40 -19.56
C GLY A 201 -5.17 16.62 -18.04
N ARG A 202 -6.26 16.34 -17.33
CA ARG A 202 -6.34 16.43 -15.87
C ARG A 202 -5.45 15.40 -15.18
N TYR A 203 -5.49 14.14 -15.61
CA TYR A 203 -4.57 13.11 -15.10
C TYR A 203 -3.10 13.44 -15.46
N ALA A 204 -2.83 13.96 -16.66
CA ALA A 204 -1.49 14.40 -17.03
C ALA A 204 -0.97 15.50 -16.08
N LEU A 205 -1.77 16.53 -15.80
CA LEU A 205 -1.43 17.60 -14.84
C LEU A 205 -1.16 17.02 -13.44
N PHE A 206 -1.99 16.09 -12.98
CA PHE A 206 -1.83 15.42 -11.69
C PHE A 206 -0.49 14.67 -11.61
N PHE A 207 -0.16 13.85 -12.61
CA PHE A 207 1.08 13.08 -12.64
C PHE A 207 2.31 13.98 -12.78
N PHE A 208 2.28 15.04 -13.59
CA PHE A 208 3.36 16.01 -13.68
C PHE A 208 3.59 16.76 -12.37
N THR A 209 2.51 17.19 -11.71
CA THR A 209 2.59 17.89 -10.42
C THR A 209 3.23 17.01 -9.36
N LEU A 210 2.75 15.78 -9.20
CA LEU A 210 3.26 14.86 -8.20
C LEU A 210 4.66 14.34 -8.55
N GLY A 211 4.92 14.06 -9.83
CA GLY A 211 6.26 13.71 -10.30
C GLY A 211 7.28 14.81 -10.01
N ALA A 212 6.90 16.08 -10.22
CA ALA A 212 7.75 17.22 -9.87
C ALA A 212 8.00 17.32 -8.36
N VAL A 213 6.98 17.10 -7.50
CA VAL A 213 7.13 17.09 -6.04
C VAL A 213 8.10 15.99 -5.59
N VAL A 214 7.98 14.77 -6.14
CA VAL A 214 8.87 13.64 -5.81
C VAL A 214 10.30 13.93 -6.27
N ALA A 215 10.48 14.46 -7.50
CA ALA A 215 11.80 14.81 -8.02
C ALA A 215 12.46 15.94 -7.22
N LEU A 216 11.69 16.98 -6.85
CA LEU A 216 12.17 18.09 -6.00
C LEU A 216 12.59 17.59 -4.62
N CYS A 217 11.90 16.60 -4.04
CA CYS A 217 12.31 15.95 -2.80
C CYS A 217 13.70 15.32 -2.96
N GLY A 218 13.96 14.62 -4.08
CA GLY A 218 15.28 14.07 -4.39
C GLY A 218 16.37 15.17 -4.49
N LEU A 219 16.06 16.28 -5.13
CA LEU A 219 16.98 17.45 -5.24
C LEU A 219 17.29 18.06 -3.87
N ILE A 220 16.26 18.30 -3.04
CA ILE A 220 16.44 18.81 -1.67
C ILE A 220 17.34 17.86 -0.86
N GLY A 221 17.15 16.54 -1.02
CA GLY A 221 17.96 15.53 -0.38
C GLY A 221 19.45 15.59 -0.71
N LEU A 222 19.82 16.03 -1.92
CA LEU A 222 21.23 16.24 -2.29
C LEU A 222 21.93 17.26 -1.37
N PHE A 223 21.19 18.17 -0.76
CA PHE A 223 21.76 19.20 0.12
C PHE A 223 21.54 18.89 1.61
N THR A 224 20.47 18.17 1.95
CA THR A 224 20.05 17.98 3.34
C THR A 224 20.35 16.59 3.91
N LEU A 225 20.31 15.53 3.07
CA LEU A 225 20.53 14.17 3.52
C LEU A 225 22.03 13.90 3.74
N ARG A 226 22.35 13.28 4.86
CA ARG A 226 23.71 12.85 5.22
C ARG A 226 23.71 11.35 5.49
N ASP A 227 24.75 10.66 5.00
CA ASP A 227 24.96 9.25 5.35
C ASP A 227 25.26 9.14 6.85
N ALA A 228 24.69 8.10 7.48
CA ALA A 228 25.03 7.74 8.85
C ALA A 228 26.48 7.22 8.96
N PRO A 229 27.13 7.38 10.12
CA PRO A 229 28.39 6.70 10.39
C PRO A 229 28.18 5.20 10.24
N LYS A 230 28.98 4.55 9.38
CA LYS A 230 28.78 3.14 9.00
C LYS A 230 28.83 2.22 10.22
N THR A 231 27.71 1.65 10.54
CA THR A 231 27.62 0.46 11.39
C THR A 231 27.71 -0.77 10.49
N LYS A 232 28.42 -1.76 10.95
CA LYS A 232 28.77 -3.07 10.35
C LYS A 232 28.11 -3.42 9.00
N LYS A 233 28.93 -3.75 7.99
CA LYS A 233 28.47 -4.38 6.75
C LYS A 233 27.64 -5.61 7.11
N SER A 234 26.42 -5.69 6.60
CA SER A 234 25.64 -6.91 6.68
C SER A 234 26.30 -7.97 5.80
N GLU A 235 26.83 -9.00 6.43
CA GLU A 235 27.37 -10.18 5.74
C GLU A 235 26.17 -11.08 5.40
N GLY A 236 25.75 -11.12 4.14
CA GLY A 236 24.75 -12.06 3.67
C GLY A 236 24.08 -11.68 2.36
N ASN A 237 23.72 -12.68 1.58
CA ASN A 237 22.90 -12.53 0.39
C ASN A 237 21.43 -12.67 0.81
N TYR A 238 20.62 -11.59 0.67
CA TYR A 238 19.19 -11.59 1.03
C TYR A 238 18.41 -12.75 0.41
N PHE A 239 18.75 -13.16 -0.81
CA PHE A 239 18.09 -14.27 -1.50
C PHE A 239 18.38 -15.62 -0.82
N SER A 240 19.63 -15.84 -0.41
CA SER A 240 20.02 -17.01 0.39
C SER A 240 19.30 -17.03 1.74
N ASN A 241 19.16 -15.86 2.37
CA ASN A 241 18.47 -15.71 3.65
C ASN A 241 16.96 -16.01 3.52
N LEU A 242 16.32 -15.60 2.40
CA LEU A 242 14.93 -15.92 2.13
C LEU A 242 14.71 -17.42 2.02
N ILE A 243 15.53 -18.12 1.19
CA ILE A 243 15.43 -19.57 1.00
C ILE A 243 15.70 -20.31 2.32
N TYR A 244 16.68 -19.85 3.10
CA TYR A 244 16.96 -20.43 4.42
C TYR A 244 15.76 -20.28 5.37
N SER A 245 15.11 -19.11 5.38
CA SER A 245 13.97 -18.84 6.25
C SER A 245 12.75 -19.68 5.90
N LEU A 246 12.60 -20.12 4.66
CA LEU A 246 11.47 -20.96 4.22
C LEU A 246 11.70 -22.46 4.48
N ARG A 247 12.82 -22.85 5.08
CA ARG A 247 13.06 -24.27 5.44
C ARG A 247 12.05 -24.75 6.50
N PRO A 248 11.49 -25.97 6.37
CA PRO A 248 10.49 -26.50 7.31
C PRO A 248 10.96 -26.52 8.78
N SER A 249 12.24 -26.76 9.03
CA SER A 249 12.83 -26.72 10.39
C SER A 249 12.72 -25.31 10.99
N ILE A 250 13.09 -24.28 10.22
CA ILE A 250 13.03 -22.87 10.69
C ILE A 250 11.58 -22.42 10.91
N ILE A 251 10.66 -22.84 10.06
CA ILE A 251 9.22 -22.54 10.22
C ILE A 251 8.70 -23.19 11.51
N ARG A 252 9.06 -24.45 11.77
CA ARG A 252 8.66 -25.16 12.96
C ARG A 252 9.21 -24.50 14.23
N ASP A 253 10.48 -24.12 14.23
CA ASP A 253 11.13 -23.52 15.39
C ASP A 253 10.62 -22.10 15.69
N ASN A 254 10.11 -21.39 14.66
CA ASN A 254 9.57 -20.03 14.77
C ASN A 254 8.07 -19.98 14.43
N TYR A 255 7.30 -20.99 14.78
CA TYR A 255 5.91 -21.15 14.37
C TYR A 255 5.02 -19.95 14.70
N LYS A 256 5.20 -19.27 15.86
CA LYS A 256 4.44 -18.08 16.23
C LYS A 256 4.64 -16.94 15.23
N LEU A 257 5.90 -16.73 14.78
CA LEU A 257 6.22 -15.74 13.76
C LEU A 257 5.50 -16.06 12.44
N TYR A 258 5.56 -17.32 11.99
CA TYR A 258 4.95 -17.70 10.71
C TYR A 258 3.42 -17.70 10.75
N PHE A 259 2.79 -18.12 11.84
CA PHE A 259 1.34 -17.96 12.01
C PHE A 259 0.93 -16.48 12.06
N THR A 260 1.72 -15.62 12.69
CA THR A 260 1.47 -14.18 12.69
C THR A 260 1.63 -13.58 11.28
N LEU A 261 2.68 -13.96 10.54
CA LEU A 261 2.87 -13.55 9.15
C LEU A 261 1.72 -14.04 8.26
N LEU A 262 1.22 -15.27 8.47
CA LEU A 262 0.07 -15.80 7.75
C LEU A 262 -1.21 -15.00 8.07
N ALA A 263 -1.44 -14.66 9.34
CA ALA A 263 -2.57 -13.83 9.74
C ALA A 263 -2.49 -12.43 9.08
N VAL A 264 -1.28 -11.83 9.03
CA VAL A 264 -1.05 -10.55 8.32
C VAL A 264 -1.33 -10.70 6.84
N ALA A 265 -0.83 -11.75 6.19
CA ALA A 265 -1.08 -11.98 4.78
C ALA A 265 -2.58 -12.06 4.49
N ILE A 266 -3.33 -12.84 5.27
CA ILE A 266 -4.76 -13.05 5.04
C ILE A 266 -5.56 -11.75 5.20
N TYR A 267 -5.36 -10.98 6.30
CA TYR A 267 -6.10 -9.74 6.45
C TYR A 267 -5.68 -8.66 5.44
N SER A 268 -4.41 -8.67 5.01
CA SER A 268 -3.93 -7.77 3.96
C SER A 268 -4.45 -8.19 2.58
N ILE A 269 -4.59 -9.50 2.29
CA ILE A 269 -5.28 -9.99 1.08
C ILE A 269 -6.71 -9.46 1.08
N ALA A 270 -7.43 -9.53 2.20
CA ALA A 270 -8.79 -9.02 2.32
C ALA A 270 -8.88 -7.52 1.96
N ALA A 271 -7.91 -6.69 2.38
CA ALA A 271 -7.85 -5.30 1.97
C ALA A 271 -7.60 -5.16 0.47
N GLN A 272 -6.69 -5.93 -0.10
CA GLN A 272 -6.35 -5.88 -1.53
C GLN A 272 -7.46 -6.42 -2.44
N VAL A 273 -8.47 -7.11 -1.91
CA VAL A 273 -9.67 -7.50 -2.69
C VAL A 273 -10.42 -6.28 -3.20
N PHE A 274 -10.51 -5.21 -2.42
CA PHE A 274 -11.30 -4.02 -2.79
C PHE A 274 -10.45 -2.76 -3.02
N PHE A 275 -9.30 -2.63 -2.38
CA PHE A 275 -8.52 -1.40 -2.36
C PHE A 275 -8.12 -0.89 -3.76
N PRO A 276 -7.66 -1.72 -4.71
CA PRO A 276 -7.35 -1.27 -6.07
C PRO A 276 -8.55 -0.74 -6.84
N TYR A 277 -9.75 -1.16 -6.47
CA TYR A 277 -11.01 -0.83 -7.14
C TYR A 277 -11.84 0.22 -6.40
N LEU A 278 -11.40 0.63 -5.20
CA LEU A 278 -12.19 1.45 -4.28
C LEU A 278 -12.58 2.80 -4.87
N ILE A 279 -11.65 3.52 -5.49
CA ILE A 279 -11.95 4.82 -6.09
C ILE A 279 -12.90 4.66 -7.27
N ILE A 280 -12.67 3.66 -8.13
CA ILE A 280 -13.56 3.36 -9.26
C ILE A 280 -14.97 3.04 -8.76
N TYR A 281 -15.09 2.25 -7.68
CA TYR A 281 -16.37 1.98 -7.02
C TYR A 281 -17.04 3.25 -6.52
N LEU A 282 -16.29 4.12 -5.84
CA LEU A 282 -16.84 5.37 -5.32
C LEU A 282 -17.28 6.34 -6.43
N GLN A 283 -16.59 6.33 -7.58
CA GLN A 283 -16.88 7.19 -8.73
C GLN A 283 -18.06 6.70 -9.56
N HIS A 284 -18.19 5.40 -9.77
CA HIS A 284 -19.09 4.82 -10.76
C HIS A 284 -20.08 3.80 -10.18
N SER A 285 -20.21 3.72 -8.83
CA SER A 285 -21.14 2.79 -8.21
C SER A 285 -22.57 2.97 -8.75
N PRO A 286 -23.29 1.86 -9.03
CA PRO A 286 -24.71 1.93 -9.42
C PRO A 286 -25.58 2.66 -8.41
N ASP A 287 -25.22 2.62 -7.13
CA ASP A 287 -25.95 3.24 -6.02
C ASP A 287 -25.73 4.77 -5.93
N ARG A 288 -24.87 5.35 -6.79
CA ARG A 288 -24.57 6.80 -6.88
C ARG A 288 -24.41 7.49 -5.51
N PHE A 289 -23.61 6.89 -4.61
CA PHE A 289 -23.37 7.49 -3.29
C PHE A 289 -22.73 8.86 -3.36
N PHE A 290 -21.96 9.10 -4.43
CA PHE A 290 -21.26 10.33 -4.66
C PHE A 290 -21.42 10.72 -6.12
N ASP A 291 -22.03 11.88 -6.36
CA ASP A 291 -21.90 12.57 -7.64
C ASP A 291 -20.55 13.30 -7.63
N LEU A 292 -19.48 12.56 -7.99
CA LEU A 292 -18.12 13.11 -8.02
C LEU A 292 -17.89 14.06 -9.21
N GLU A 293 -18.76 14.03 -10.22
CA GLU A 293 -18.74 14.99 -11.32
C GLU A 293 -19.21 16.37 -10.84
N HIS A 294 -20.11 16.40 -9.86
CA HIS A 294 -20.60 17.61 -9.21
C HIS A 294 -20.18 17.63 -7.73
N LEU A 295 -19.04 17.08 -7.39
CA LEU A 295 -18.51 17.18 -6.02
C LEU A 295 -18.13 18.63 -5.68
N ALA A 296 -19.11 19.51 -5.69
CA ALA A 296 -19.23 20.49 -4.65
C ALA A 296 -19.24 19.66 -3.36
N LEU A 297 -18.06 19.54 -2.73
CA LEU A 297 -17.90 18.96 -1.41
C LEU A 297 -19.00 19.56 -0.55
N THR A 298 -20.18 18.90 -0.52
CA THR A 298 -21.26 19.40 0.32
C THR A 298 -20.66 19.44 1.71
N PRO A 299 -20.79 20.55 2.45
CA PRO A 299 -20.22 20.67 3.79
C PRO A 299 -20.54 19.44 4.66
N GLY A 300 -21.67 18.80 4.43
CA GLY A 300 -22.07 17.57 5.11
C GLY A 300 -21.18 16.36 4.80
N LEU A 301 -20.71 16.19 3.56
CA LEU A 301 -19.86 15.07 3.17
C LEU A 301 -18.43 15.23 3.75
N LEU A 302 -17.88 16.45 3.71
CA LEU A 302 -16.61 16.79 4.35
C LEU A 302 -16.68 16.54 5.86
N ILE A 303 -17.76 17.01 6.50
CA ILE A 303 -17.97 16.81 7.93
C ILE A 303 -18.06 15.31 8.25
N ALA A 304 -18.81 14.54 7.44
CA ALA A 304 -18.93 13.09 7.61
C ALA A 304 -17.58 12.38 7.46
N ALA A 305 -16.80 12.70 6.43
CA ALA A 305 -15.46 12.14 6.23
C ALA A 305 -14.50 12.49 7.38
N VAL A 306 -14.49 13.74 7.82
CA VAL A 306 -13.69 14.20 8.96
C VAL A 306 -14.12 13.48 10.25
N LEU A 307 -15.41 13.35 10.51
CA LEU A 307 -15.92 12.65 11.70
C LEU A 307 -15.56 11.17 11.70
N VAL A 308 -15.62 10.49 10.52
CA VAL A 308 -15.19 9.08 10.37
C VAL A 308 -13.70 8.94 10.70
N ILE A 309 -12.86 9.82 10.15
CA ILE A 309 -11.42 9.81 10.41
C ILE A 309 -11.13 10.10 11.90
N LEU A 310 -11.76 11.10 12.47
CA LEU A 310 -11.59 11.44 13.89
C LEU A 310 -12.06 10.31 14.81
N ALA A 311 -13.19 9.67 14.50
CA ALA A 311 -13.70 8.53 15.27
C ALA A 311 -12.74 7.32 15.17
N ALA A 312 -12.21 7.04 13.98
CA ALA A 312 -11.23 5.97 13.77
C ALA A 312 -9.93 6.25 14.56
N VAL A 313 -9.38 7.47 14.45
CA VAL A 313 -8.17 7.88 15.16
C VAL A 313 -8.36 7.85 16.68
N ALA A 314 -9.45 8.40 17.18
CA ALA A 314 -9.77 8.37 18.62
C ALA A 314 -9.91 6.91 19.12
N GLY A 315 -10.60 6.06 18.36
CA GLY A 315 -10.73 4.64 18.65
C GLY A 315 -9.37 3.92 18.71
N ILE A 316 -8.48 4.19 17.75
CA ILE A 316 -7.13 3.63 17.70
C ILE A 316 -6.31 4.06 18.93
N LEU A 317 -6.33 5.36 19.28
CA LEU A 317 -5.58 5.90 20.41
C LEU A 317 -6.08 5.34 21.75
N CYS A 318 -7.41 5.23 21.91
CA CYS A 318 -8.00 4.64 23.11
C CYS A 318 -7.69 3.14 23.22
N SER A 319 -7.80 2.41 22.11
CA SER A 319 -7.57 0.98 22.08
C SER A 319 -6.10 0.60 22.26
N GLY A 320 -5.15 1.43 21.80
CA GLY A 320 -3.73 1.20 22.01
C GLY A 320 -3.39 1.07 23.49
N ARG A 321 -3.87 1.99 24.33
CA ARG A 321 -3.67 1.96 25.80
C ARG A 321 -4.31 0.73 26.46
N LEU A 322 -5.47 0.31 25.96
CA LEU A 322 -6.15 -0.89 26.48
C LEU A 322 -5.39 -2.17 26.08
N ILE A 323 -4.92 -2.24 24.84
CA ILE A 323 -4.13 -3.38 24.34
C ILE A 323 -2.83 -3.53 25.13
N ASP A 324 -2.14 -2.41 25.40
CA ASP A 324 -0.91 -2.43 26.19
C ASP A 324 -1.18 -2.88 27.64
N ARG A 325 -2.34 -2.49 28.23
CA ARG A 325 -2.70 -2.84 29.60
C ARG A 325 -3.19 -4.27 29.77
N TYR A 326 -3.98 -4.80 28.83
CA TYR A 326 -4.68 -6.08 28.96
C TYR A 326 -4.11 -7.19 28.07
N GLY A 327 -3.19 -6.88 27.20
CA GLY A 327 -2.51 -7.78 26.28
C GLY A 327 -3.26 -8.01 24.95
N LYS A 328 -2.51 -8.35 23.91
CA LYS A 328 -3.00 -8.56 22.53
C LYS A 328 -3.99 -9.73 22.44
N ASP A 329 -3.82 -10.75 23.27
CA ASP A 329 -4.60 -11.99 23.24
C ASP A 329 -6.11 -11.76 23.37
N ARG A 330 -6.50 -10.76 24.17
CA ARG A 330 -7.92 -10.48 24.45
C ARG A 330 -8.58 -9.67 23.34
N PHE A 331 -7.81 -8.89 22.59
CA PHE A 331 -8.36 -7.93 21.61
C PHE A 331 -8.32 -8.45 20.18
N VAL A 332 -7.43 -9.39 19.84
CA VAL A 332 -7.21 -9.80 18.44
C VAL A 332 -8.47 -10.39 17.80
N LEU A 333 -9.23 -11.23 18.51
CA LEU A 333 -10.47 -11.80 17.97
C LEU A 333 -11.61 -10.78 17.89
N PRO A 334 -11.91 -9.96 18.94
CA PRO A 334 -12.90 -8.89 18.83
C PRO A 334 -12.60 -7.89 17.68
N VAL A 335 -11.32 -7.55 17.47
CA VAL A 335 -10.92 -6.66 16.39
C VAL A 335 -11.12 -7.32 15.02
N LEU A 336 -10.82 -8.61 14.89
CA LEU A 336 -11.13 -9.37 13.66
C LEU A 336 -12.63 -9.40 13.39
N VAL A 337 -13.45 -9.66 14.41
CA VAL A 337 -14.93 -9.63 14.27
C VAL A 337 -15.42 -8.25 13.85
N CYS A 338 -14.86 -7.18 14.43
CA CYS A 338 -15.17 -5.81 14.04
C CYS A 338 -14.83 -5.53 12.56
N LEU A 339 -13.65 -5.95 12.09
CA LEU A 339 -13.24 -5.83 10.69
C LEU A 339 -14.18 -6.59 9.75
N VAL A 340 -14.46 -7.86 10.07
CA VAL A 340 -15.34 -8.70 9.24
C VAL A 340 -16.76 -8.15 9.20
N ALA A 341 -17.32 -7.74 10.35
CA ALA A 341 -18.64 -7.14 10.43
C ALA A 341 -18.74 -5.86 9.59
N GLY A 342 -17.74 -4.98 9.69
CA GLY A 342 -17.66 -3.77 8.87
C GLY A 342 -17.65 -4.07 7.37
N LEU A 343 -16.85 -5.02 6.92
CA LEU A 343 -16.78 -5.44 5.53
C LEU A 343 -18.12 -6.06 5.04
N LEU A 344 -18.80 -6.86 5.88
CA LEU A 344 -20.10 -7.42 5.54
C LEU A 344 -21.19 -6.34 5.44
N ILE A 345 -21.12 -5.31 6.30
CA ILE A 345 -22.04 -4.15 6.21
C ILE A 345 -21.77 -3.38 4.92
N LEU A 346 -20.49 -3.09 4.60
CA LEU A 346 -20.09 -2.42 3.35
C LEU A 346 -20.58 -3.20 2.12
N GLY A 347 -20.50 -4.52 2.15
CA GLY A 347 -20.97 -5.37 1.05
C GLY A 347 -22.47 -5.33 0.80
N ARG A 348 -23.23 -4.69 1.68
CA ARG A 348 -24.68 -4.47 1.56
C ARG A 348 -25.08 -3.00 1.63
N ALA A 349 -24.12 -2.11 1.55
CA ALA A 349 -24.36 -0.69 1.62
C ALA A 349 -24.96 -0.18 0.29
N HIS A 350 -26.24 0.20 0.34
CA HIS A 350 -26.95 0.86 -0.75
C HIS A 350 -27.32 2.31 -0.40
N THR A 351 -26.89 2.79 0.77
CA THR A 351 -27.12 4.15 1.23
C THR A 351 -25.88 4.72 1.89
N LEU A 352 -25.70 6.04 1.80
CA LEU A 352 -24.55 6.71 2.40
C LEU A 352 -24.40 6.46 3.93
N PRO A 353 -25.47 6.49 4.74
CA PRO A 353 -25.36 6.15 6.16
C PRO A 353 -24.83 4.73 6.39
N LEU A 354 -25.31 3.74 5.61
CA LEU A 354 -24.87 2.36 5.76
C LEU A 354 -23.40 2.18 5.32
N LEU A 355 -22.98 2.91 4.28
CA LEU A 355 -21.57 2.97 3.87
C LEU A 355 -20.69 3.50 5.01
N VAL A 356 -21.08 4.59 5.67
CA VAL A 356 -20.36 5.17 6.82
C VAL A 356 -20.34 4.20 8.00
N ILE A 357 -21.47 3.59 8.35
CA ILE A 357 -21.58 2.60 9.43
C ILE A 357 -20.67 1.39 9.18
N GLY A 358 -20.51 0.94 7.94
CA GLY A 358 -19.61 -0.15 7.58
C GLY A 358 -18.12 0.29 7.50
N ALA A 359 -17.85 1.50 7.02
CA ALA A 359 -16.49 2.02 6.85
C ALA A 359 -15.77 2.21 8.19
N VAL A 360 -16.44 2.73 9.22
CA VAL A 360 -15.84 2.99 10.53
C VAL A 360 -15.26 1.71 11.16
N PRO A 361 -16.02 0.62 11.36
CA PRO A 361 -15.48 -0.60 11.94
C PRO A 361 -14.47 -1.28 11.03
N THR A 362 -14.58 -1.13 9.70
CA THR A 362 -13.59 -1.66 8.75
C THR A 362 -12.25 -0.96 8.93
N LEU A 363 -12.20 0.37 8.90
CA LEU A 363 -10.97 1.15 9.05
C LEU A 363 -10.35 0.95 10.44
N PHE A 364 -11.17 0.99 11.48
CA PHE A 364 -10.75 0.74 12.85
C PHE A 364 -10.18 -0.67 13.02
N GLY A 365 -10.90 -1.69 12.56
CA GLY A 365 -10.46 -3.08 12.64
C GLY A 365 -9.18 -3.33 11.84
N TYR A 366 -9.07 -2.77 10.62
CA TYR A 366 -7.88 -2.88 9.80
C TYR A 366 -6.65 -2.25 10.45
N ALA A 367 -6.79 -1.02 10.96
CA ALA A 367 -5.69 -0.32 11.60
C ALA A 367 -5.20 -1.01 12.89
N LEU A 368 -6.13 -1.41 13.77
CA LEU A 368 -5.77 -2.11 15.02
C LEU A 368 -5.17 -3.48 14.75
N MET A 369 -5.71 -4.25 13.80
CA MET A 369 -5.15 -5.54 13.41
C MET A 369 -3.71 -5.36 12.92
N GLY A 370 -3.45 -4.35 12.07
CA GLY A 370 -2.13 -3.99 11.59
C GLY A 370 -1.15 -3.65 12.73
N ILE A 371 -1.57 -2.81 13.68
CA ILE A 371 -0.74 -2.43 14.83
C ILE A 371 -0.40 -3.67 15.68
N MET A 372 -1.39 -4.47 16.05
CA MET A 372 -1.19 -5.64 16.90
C MET A 372 -0.30 -6.70 16.27
N LEU A 373 -0.56 -7.02 15.00
CA LEU A 373 0.18 -8.08 14.31
C LEU A 373 1.59 -7.64 13.90
N ASN A 374 1.80 -6.39 13.48
CA ASN A 374 3.14 -5.90 13.21
C ASN A 374 3.99 -5.81 14.50
N ALA A 375 3.39 -5.44 15.63
CA ALA A 375 4.07 -5.50 16.92
C ALA A 375 4.41 -6.96 17.29
N ALA A 376 3.49 -7.92 17.07
CA ALA A 376 3.75 -9.33 17.32
C ALA A 376 4.85 -9.92 16.42
N ILE A 377 4.91 -9.52 15.13
CA ILE A 377 6.01 -9.90 14.25
C ILE A 377 7.36 -9.46 14.83
N ARG A 378 7.45 -8.22 15.36
CA ARG A 378 8.69 -7.71 15.98
C ARG A 378 9.04 -8.51 17.24
N ASP A 379 8.05 -8.81 18.09
CA ASP A 379 8.25 -9.54 19.34
C ASP A 379 8.71 -10.99 19.08
N PHE A 380 8.26 -11.63 17.99
CA PHE A 380 8.61 -13.00 17.63
C PHE A 380 9.84 -13.10 16.72
N THR A 381 10.34 -11.98 16.18
CA THR A 381 11.53 -12.00 15.33
C THR A 381 12.78 -12.07 16.19
N PRO A 382 13.62 -13.11 16.05
CA PRO A 382 14.86 -13.21 16.81
C PRO A 382 15.80 -12.02 16.52
N GLU A 383 16.28 -11.32 17.57
CA GLU A 383 17.08 -10.09 17.44
C GLU A 383 18.33 -10.26 16.55
N HIS A 384 19.01 -11.41 16.69
CA HIS A 384 20.23 -11.70 15.92
C HIS A 384 19.98 -12.08 14.45
N ARG A 385 18.69 -12.28 14.04
CA ARG A 385 18.30 -12.75 12.71
C ARG A 385 17.27 -11.86 12.03
N ALA A 386 17.09 -10.63 12.49
CA ALA A 386 16.07 -9.72 11.97
C ALA A 386 16.18 -9.50 10.45
N GLY A 387 17.38 -9.35 9.90
CA GLY A 387 17.62 -9.21 8.47
C GLY A 387 17.22 -10.46 7.66
N LEU A 388 17.36 -11.64 8.25
CA LEU A 388 17.00 -12.91 7.61
C LEU A 388 15.47 -13.02 7.41
N PHE A 389 14.68 -12.60 8.39
CA PHE A 389 13.22 -12.66 8.34
C PHE A 389 12.58 -11.48 7.60
N GLN A 390 13.32 -10.41 7.31
CA GLN A 390 12.79 -9.26 6.55
C GLN A 390 12.30 -9.67 5.16
N GLY A 391 13.02 -10.58 4.49
CA GLY A 391 12.62 -11.09 3.18
C GLY A 391 11.30 -11.84 3.21
N VAL A 392 11.15 -12.74 4.19
CA VAL A 392 9.88 -13.48 4.37
C VAL A 392 8.74 -12.51 4.68
N ARG A 393 8.98 -11.52 5.53
CA ARG A 393 8.00 -10.48 5.84
C ARG A 393 7.51 -9.78 4.57
N MET A 394 8.40 -9.37 3.66
CA MET A 394 8.02 -8.71 2.40
C MET A 394 7.13 -9.62 1.52
N VAL A 395 7.43 -10.91 1.47
CA VAL A 395 6.59 -11.87 0.75
C VAL A 395 5.18 -11.93 1.34
N PHE A 396 5.05 -12.07 2.68
CA PHE A 396 3.74 -12.23 3.33
C PHE A 396 2.95 -10.93 3.44
N VAL A 397 3.61 -9.79 3.62
CA VAL A 397 2.95 -8.49 3.88
C VAL A 397 2.66 -7.72 2.59
N VAL A 398 3.47 -7.90 1.54
CA VAL A 398 3.37 -7.14 0.28
C VAL A 398 3.00 -8.05 -0.88
N MET A 399 3.85 -9.03 -1.24
CA MET A 399 3.70 -9.78 -2.47
C MET A 399 2.41 -10.63 -2.49
N LEU A 400 2.19 -11.48 -1.48
CA LEU A 400 1.00 -12.34 -1.45
C LEU A 400 -0.31 -11.56 -1.46
N PRO A 401 -0.49 -10.49 -0.65
CA PRO A 401 -1.70 -9.67 -0.70
C PRO A 401 -1.96 -9.03 -2.06
N MET A 402 -0.96 -8.42 -2.65
CA MET A 402 -1.11 -7.69 -3.92
C MET A 402 -1.24 -8.61 -5.14
N VAL A 403 -0.78 -9.88 -5.04
CA VAL A 403 -0.98 -10.87 -6.11
C VAL A 403 -2.34 -11.55 -5.99
N ILE A 404 -2.75 -11.94 -4.79
CA ILE A 404 -3.96 -12.75 -4.58
C ILE A 404 -5.21 -11.88 -4.46
N GLY A 405 -5.14 -10.76 -3.71
CA GLY A 405 -6.29 -9.91 -3.41
C GLY A 405 -7.00 -9.37 -4.66
N PRO A 406 -6.29 -8.71 -5.60
CA PRO A 406 -6.93 -8.18 -6.81
C PRO A 406 -7.57 -9.24 -7.70
N VAL A 407 -7.02 -10.46 -7.74
CA VAL A 407 -7.61 -11.59 -8.49
C VAL A 407 -8.97 -12.00 -7.89
N ILE A 408 -9.06 -12.03 -6.55
CA ILE A 408 -10.34 -12.30 -5.86
C ILE A 408 -11.31 -11.14 -6.12
N GLY A 409 -10.85 -9.90 -5.98
CA GLY A 409 -11.65 -8.70 -6.24
C GLY A 409 -12.20 -8.65 -7.65
N LYS A 410 -11.36 -8.91 -8.65
CA LYS A 410 -11.80 -9.02 -10.05
C LYS A 410 -12.92 -10.05 -10.21
N ARG A 411 -12.77 -11.25 -9.65
CA ARG A 411 -13.81 -12.30 -9.75
C ARG A 411 -15.11 -11.85 -9.07
N ALA A 412 -15.02 -11.19 -7.92
CA ALA A 412 -16.17 -10.62 -7.25
C ALA A 412 -16.90 -9.57 -8.11
N ILE A 413 -16.15 -8.67 -8.75
CA ILE A 413 -16.70 -7.62 -9.62
C ILE A 413 -17.38 -8.24 -10.84
N LEU A 414 -16.70 -9.11 -11.56
CA LEU A 414 -17.24 -9.73 -12.77
C LEU A 414 -18.46 -10.63 -12.50
N SER A 415 -18.62 -11.17 -11.28
CA SER A 415 -19.78 -12.00 -10.92
C SER A 415 -21.09 -11.22 -10.82
N THR A 416 -21.06 -9.89 -10.71
CA THR A 416 -22.29 -9.07 -10.63
C THR A 416 -22.82 -8.67 -11.98
N GLY A 417 -21.96 -8.57 -13.01
CA GLY A 417 -22.36 -8.02 -14.32
C GLY A 417 -22.82 -6.56 -14.26
N ALA A 418 -22.49 -5.82 -13.19
CA ALA A 418 -22.88 -4.42 -13.07
C ALA A 418 -22.15 -3.57 -14.11
N THR A 419 -22.89 -2.77 -14.85
CA THR A 419 -22.39 -1.90 -15.91
C THR A 419 -22.97 -0.49 -15.77
N PHE A 420 -22.31 0.49 -16.38
CA PHE A 420 -22.81 1.84 -16.58
C PHE A 420 -22.46 2.31 -18.00
N ILE A 421 -23.18 3.28 -18.50
CA ILE A 421 -22.88 3.94 -19.78
C ILE A 421 -21.99 5.14 -19.46
N ASN A 422 -20.76 5.11 -19.97
CA ASN A 422 -19.80 6.20 -19.77
C ASN A 422 -20.15 7.43 -20.63
N GLU A 423 -19.42 8.54 -20.47
CA GLU A 423 -19.60 9.79 -21.22
C GLU A 423 -19.46 9.65 -22.75
N TYR A 424 -18.85 8.57 -23.22
CA TYR A 424 -18.70 8.26 -24.65
C TYR A 424 -19.80 7.33 -25.18
N GLY A 425 -20.85 7.05 -24.36
CA GLY A 425 -21.93 6.14 -24.72
C GLY A 425 -21.55 4.65 -24.73
N VAL A 426 -20.39 4.28 -24.19
CA VAL A 426 -19.89 2.90 -24.14
C VAL A 426 -20.31 2.26 -22.82
N GLU A 427 -20.84 1.04 -22.90
CA GLU A 427 -21.14 0.25 -21.71
C GLU A 427 -19.84 -0.29 -21.08
N GLN A 428 -19.62 0.04 -19.81
CA GLN A 428 -18.42 -0.31 -19.07
C GLN A 428 -18.78 -1.01 -17.76
N THR A 429 -18.09 -2.12 -17.47
CA THR A 429 -18.27 -2.85 -16.19
C THR A 429 -17.75 -2.02 -15.02
N VAL A 430 -18.50 -2.03 -13.89
CA VAL A 430 -18.15 -1.29 -12.66
C VAL A 430 -17.98 -2.22 -11.47
N PRO A 431 -17.13 -1.85 -10.52
CA PRO A 431 -17.07 -2.51 -9.22
C PRO A 431 -18.41 -2.34 -8.48
N ALA A 432 -18.83 -3.38 -7.79
CA ALA A 432 -20.03 -3.37 -6.97
C ALA A 432 -19.68 -3.71 -5.51
N ALA A 433 -20.61 -3.44 -4.58
CA ALA A 433 -20.44 -3.64 -3.15
C ALA A 433 -20.09 -5.09 -2.74
N ASN A 434 -20.41 -6.08 -3.60
CA ASN A 434 -20.09 -7.48 -3.33
C ASN A 434 -18.59 -7.75 -3.11
N MET A 435 -17.68 -6.92 -3.65
CA MET A 435 -16.24 -7.07 -3.41
C MET A 435 -15.91 -7.00 -1.91
N PHE A 436 -16.66 -6.21 -1.13
CA PHE A 436 -16.48 -6.16 0.33
C PHE A 436 -16.97 -7.43 1.03
N LEU A 437 -17.98 -8.12 0.50
CA LEU A 437 -18.41 -9.42 1.02
C LEU A 437 -17.29 -10.47 0.85
N TYR A 438 -16.68 -10.52 -0.33
CA TYR A 438 -15.54 -11.41 -0.58
C TYR A 438 -14.35 -11.04 0.31
N ALA A 439 -14.08 -9.75 0.50
CA ALA A 439 -13.06 -9.27 1.44
C ALA A 439 -13.34 -9.73 2.88
N GLY A 440 -14.60 -9.62 3.33
CA GLY A 440 -15.03 -10.10 4.65
C GLY A 440 -14.85 -11.60 4.83
N LEU A 441 -15.21 -12.39 3.81
CA LEU A 441 -14.96 -13.85 3.82
C LEU A 441 -13.46 -14.16 3.90
N VAL A 442 -12.64 -13.49 3.11
CA VAL A 442 -11.17 -13.67 3.18
C VAL A 442 -10.65 -13.27 4.55
N ALA A 443 -11.07 -12.12 5.10
CA ALA A 443 -10.64 -11.67 6.43
C ALA A 443 -10.99 -12.70 7.53
N ALA A 444 -12.15 -13.36 7.44
CA ALA A 444 -12.56 -14.37 8.39
C ALA A 444 -11.59 -15.57 8.47
N PHE A 445 -10.91 -15.92 7.37
CA PHE A 445 -9.88 -16.97 7.39
C PHE A 445 -8.68 -16.62 8.28
N ALA A 446 -8.46 -15.35 8.62
CA ALA A 446 -7.43 -14.98 9.60
C ALA A 446 -7.71 -15.56 10.99
N LEU A 447 -8.94 -15.98 11.27
CA LEU A 447 -9.30 -16.69 12.49
C LEU A 447 -8.43 -17.94 12.71
N VAL A 448 -8.13 -18.68 11.63
CA VAL A 448 -7.39 -19.94 11.71
C VAL A 448 -5.99 -19.76 12.33
N PRO A 449 -5.09 -18.94 11.74
CA PRO A 449 -3.77 -18.73 12.33
C PRO A 449 -3.84 -18.00 13.68
N LEU A 450 -4.81 -17.11 13.91
CA LEU A 450 -4.95 -16.40 15.19
C LEU A 450 -5.35 -17.35 16.33
N VAL A 451 -6.32 -18.23 16.10
CA VAL A 451 -6.69 -19.26 17.09
C VAL A 451 -5.52 -20.20 17.34
N ALA A 452 -4.77 -20.60 16.29
CA ALA A 452 -3.59 -21.45 16.47
C ALA A 452 -2.53 -20.79 17.37
N ILE A 453 -2.32 -19.47 17.26
CA ILE A 453 -1.42 -18.71 18.15
C ILE A 453 -1.95 -18.72 19.59
N LEU A 454 -3.24 -18.41 19.77
CA LEU A 454 -3.87 -18.35 21.09
C LEU A 454 -3.83 -19.70 21.83
N MET A 455 -4.07 -20.82 21.11
CA MET A 455 -4.00 -22.17 21.66
C MET A 455 -2.56 -22.57 22.07
N LYS A 456 -1.54 -21.99 21.44
CA LYS A 456 -0.12 -22.29 21.71
C LYS A 456 0.57 -21.25 22.61
N GLY A 457 -0.17 -20.64 23.53
CA GLY A 457 0.37 -19.73 24.56
C GLY A 457 0.24 -18.23 24.21
N GLY A 458 -0.50 -17.88 23.15
CA GLY A 458 -0.83 -16.51 22.79
C GLY A 458 0.35 -15.69 22.25
N PHE A 459 0.17 -14.37 22.27
CA PHE A 459 1.15 -13.39 21.76
C PHE A 459 2.26 -13.06 22.77
N ARG A 460 2.54 -13.96 23.69
CA ARG A 460 3.68 -13.83 24.61
C ARG A 460 4.95 -14.36 23.95
N PRO A 461 6.08 -13.64 24.00
CA PRO A 461 7.36 -14.17 23.58
C PRO A 461 7.68 -15.44 24.36
N ASP A 462 8.20 -16.44 23.68
CA ASP A 462 8.71 -17.63 24.38
C ASP A 462 9.93 -17.24 25.22
N PRO A 463 10.11 -17.87 26.41
CA PRO A 463 11.31 -17.61 27.21
C PRO A 463 12.56 -17.91 26.37
N PRO A 464 13.65 -17.12 26.54
CA PRO A 464 14.87 -17.29 25.75
C PRO A 464 15.32 -18.75 25.83
N GLN A 465 15.36 -19.41 24.66
CA GLN A 465 15.91 -20.75 24.57
C GLN A 465 17.36 -20.67 25.06
N LYS A 466 17.69 -21.44 26.10
CA LYS A 466 19.07 -21.61 26.53
C LYS A 466 19.85 -22.11 25.32
N GLU A 467 20.80 -21.30 24.84
CA GLU A 467 21.76 -21.75 23.87
C GLU A 467 22.41 -23.03 24.43
N THR A 468 22.08 -24.15 23.82
CA THR A 468 22.89 -25.36 24.01
C THR A 468 24.24 -25.07 23.37
N PRO A 469 25.33 -25.24 24.12
CA PRO A 469 26.69 -24.89 23.72
C PRO A 469 27.12 -25.60 22.44
#